data_d865bf630b755f08a5d514851dc29102
#
_entry.id   d865bf630b755f08a5d514851dc29102
#
_cell.length_a   1.000
_cell.length_b   1.000
_cell.length_c   1.000
_cell.angle_alpha   90.00
_cell.angle_beta   90.00
_cell.angle_gamma   90.00
#
_symmetry.space_group_name_H-M   'P 1'
#
loop_
_entity.id
_entity.type
_entity.pdbx_description
1 polymer ?
#
loop_
_entity_poly.entity_id
_entity_poly.type
_entity_poly.pdbx_seq_one_letter_code
_entity_poly.pdbx_strand_id
1 'polypeptide(L)'
;MTLGFLGALISLERAQALAHRDPSKRWAYLAPGLLGLGGLVHAVGGPDTTVGMIGQLLMVEGAIAFVLVYVYLWKRAPLTLVATQILSAVAALSAALLSLLFENSALIPLLSAFLIITIAAERAELAQLSMGPRAVPTLLATSSALLTFATASLLWPIPASRAFGVAQLTIAFWLLKDDVPRRLIRSTGLHRFTAFALLFGYLWLIVGALTWIVTGGQVGTVYYDVVIHTVFVGFAIAMIMAHAPVIFPAVMGVPVPYRSFMWVPLVLLNLGLAMRVFGEIFDGQGTIWQHGGILNIVAVLLFLLSVIAAVVTGNRKPSRKNRKVTRGRAAVVAAEKGTR
;
A
#
# COMPACT_ATOMS: atom_id res chain seq x y z
N MET A 1 10.50 10.38 4.47
CA MET A 1 10.43 8.98 4.99
C MET A 1 9.40 8.12 4.24
N THR A 2 8.15 8.56 4.08
CA THR A 2 7.09 7.78 3.39
C THR A 2 7.50 7.35 1.98
N LEU A 3 7.99 8.29 1.16
CA LEU A 3 8.44 8.01 -0.20
C LEU A 3 9.63 7.04 -0.20
N GLY A 4 10.62 7.23 0.67
CA GLY A 4 11.78 6.35 0.77
C GLY A 4 11.40 4.91 1.12
N PHE A 5 10.56 4.72 2.13
CA PHE A 5 10.17 3.36 2.58
C PHE A 5 9.13 2.71 1.66
N LEU A 6 7.97 3.35 1.47
CA LEU A 6 6.89 2.76 0.67
C LEU A 6 7.25 2.74 -0.83
N GLY A 7 7.90 3.80 -1.33
CA GLY A 7 8.37 3.84 -2.70
C GLY A 7 9.41 2.76 -2.99
N ALA A 8 10.34 2.50 -2.06
CA ALA A 8 11.30 1.41 -2.20
C ALA A 8 10.62 0.04 -2.20
N LEU A 9 9.65 -0.21 -1.32
CA LEU A 9 8.92 -1.48 -1.25
C LEU A 9 8.14 -1.75 -2.54
N ILE A 10 7.39 -0.75 -3.02
CA ILE A 10 6.58 -0.85 -4.24
C ILE A 10 7.47 -1.05 -5.48
N SER A 11 8.53 -0.23 -5.62
CA SER A 11 9.43 -0.34 -6.76
C SER A 11 10.27 -1.63 -6.75
N LEU A 12 10.55 -2.22 -5.56
CA LEU A 12 11.24 -3.51 -5.42
C LEU A 12 10.45 -4.64 -6.04
N GLU A 13 9.14 -4.72 -5.80
CA GLU A 13 8.28 -5.74 -6.40
C GLU A 13 8.34 -5.67 -7.93
N ARG A 14 8.22 -4.46 -8.50
CA ARG A 14 8.29 -4.25 -9.95
C ARG A 14 9.67 -4.56 -10.53
N ALA A 15 10.74 -4.14 -9.86
CA ALA A 15 12.11 -4.44 -10.27
C ALA A 15 12.38 -5.96 -10.28
N GLN A 16 11.91 -6.67 -9.26
CA GLN A 16 12.06 -8.12 -9.15
C GLN A 16 11.28 -8.86 -10.24
N ALA A 17 10.02 -8.46 -10.48
CA ALA A 17 9.20 -9.06 -11.55
C ALA A 17 9.85 -8.87 -12.93
N LEU A 18 10.49 -7.73 -13.17
CA LEU A 18 11.18 -7.41 -14.41
C LEU A 18 12.49 -8.19 -14.55
N ALA A 19 13.34 -8.19 -13.51
CA ALA A 19 14.64 -8.87 -13.50
C ALA A 19 14.52 -10.39 -13.50
N HIS A 20 13.45 -10.95 -12.93
CA HIS A 20 13.19 -12.40 -12.97
C HIS A 20 12.89 -12.88 -14.39
N ARG A 21 12.19 -12.08 -15.19
CA ARG A 21 11.88 -12.39 -16.59
C ARG A 21 13.09 -12.17 -17.54
N ASP A 22 13.92 -11.17 -17.24
CA ASP A 22 15.06 -10.79 -18.06
C ASP A 22 16.19 -10.26 -17.14
N PRO A 23 17.25 -11.06 -16.90
CA PRO A 23 18.39 -10.67 -16.07
C PRO A 23 19.11 -9.40 -16.53
N SER A 24 19.00 -9.00 -17.81
CA SER A 24 19.57 -7.75 -18.32
C SER A 24 18.88 -6.51 -17.73
N LYS A 25 17.71 -6.67 -17.09
CA LYS A 25 16.90 -5.60 -16.48
C LYS A 25 17.20 -5.37 -15.00
N ARG A 26 18.33 -5.87 -14.48
CA ARG A 26 18.76 -5.62 -13.10
C ARG A 26 18.92 -4.14 -12.77
N TRP A 27 19.07 -3.26 -13.77
CA TRP A 27 19.07 -1.81 -13.58
C TRP A 27 17.79 -1.29 -12.89
N ALA A 28 16.66 -2.02 -13.01
CA ALA A 28 15.43 -1.66 -12.33
C ALA A 28 15.55 -1.63 -10.79
N TYR A 29 16.54 -2.34 -10.21
CA TYR A 29 16.83 -2.29 -8.78
C TYR A 29 17.44 -0.95 -8.32
N LEU A 30 17.85 -0.07 -9.25
CA LEU A 30 18.25 1.29 -8.90
C LEU A 30 17.11 2.05 -8.22
N ALA A 31 15.87 1.87 -8.67
CA ALA A 31 14.72 2.57 -8.08
C ALA A 31 14.56 2.25 -6.58
N PRO A 32 14.35 0.99 -6.15
CA PRO A 32 14.22 0.68 -4.72
C PRO A 32 15.50 0.94 -3.92
N GLY A 33 16.67 0.73 -4.52
CA GLY A 33 17.95 0.99 -3.86
C GLY A 33 18.14 2.45 -3.51
N LEU A 34 17.95 3.35 -4.46
CA LEU A 34 18.11 4.79 -4.27
C LEU A 34 16.98 5.37 -3.39
N LEU A 35 15.74 4.94 -3.56
CA LEU A 35 14.63 5.37 -2.69
C LEU A 35 14.85 4.95 -1.24
N GLY A 36 15.20 3.68 -1.01
CA GLY A 36 15.42 3.14 0.34
C GLY A 36 16.64 3.78 1.02
N LEU A 37 17.77 3.86 0.31
CA LEU A 37 19.00 4.51 0.83
C LEU A 37 18.76 6.00 1.07
N GLY A 38 18.12 6.68 0.13
CA GLY A 38 17.80 8.11 0.26
C GLY A 38 16.88 8.38 1.45
N GLY A 39 15.85 7.54 1.64
CA GLY A 39 14.97 7.64 2.80
C GLY A 39 15.69 7.43 4.12
N LEU A 40 16.61 6.47 4.19
CA LEU A 40 17.44 6.21 5.36
C LEU A 40 18.40 7.36 5.66
N VAL A 41 19.12 7.83 4.64
CA VAL A 41 20.09 8.96 4.77
C VAL A 41 19.35 10.22 5.21
N HIS A 42 18.18 10.52 4.63
CA HIS A 42 17.35 11.65 5.03
C HIS A 42 16.85 11.52 6.49
N ALA A 43 16.46 10.32 6.90
CA ALA A 43 15.98 10.07 8.25
C ALA A 43 17.08 10.25 9.32
N VAL A 44 18.30 9.80 9.02
CA VAL A 44 19.44 9.90 9.94
C VAL A 44 20.02 11.31 9.94
N GLY A 45 20.12 11.94 8.78
CA GLY A 45 20.68 13.27 8.63
C GLY A 45 19.78 14.39 9.15
N GLY A 46 18.47 14.21 9.09
CA GLY A 46 17.49 15.26 9.42
C GLY A 46 17.23 16.23 8.25
N PRO A 47 16.09 16.95 8.28
CA PRO A 47 15.59 17.71 7.13
C PRO A 47 16.49 18.89 6.73
N ASP A 48 17.12 19.59 7.69
CA ASP A 48 17.82 20.86 7.47
C ASP A 48 19.35 20.69 7.41
N THR A 49 19.83 19.50 7.11
CA THR A 49 21.26 19.20 7.04
C THR A 49 21.71 18.85 5.63
N THR A 50 23.01 19.01 5.35
CA THR A 50 23.60 18.55 4.09
C THR A 50 23.37 17.04 3.86
N VAL A 51 23.46 16.24 4.93
CA VAL A 51 23.22 14.79 4.86
C VAL A 51 21.76 14.51 4.51
N GLY A 52 20.81 15.23 5.13
CA GLY A 52 19.38 15.11 4.80
C GLY A 52 19.08 15.50 3.36
N MET A 53 19.74 16.55 2.84
CA MET A 53 19.61 16.97 1.44
C MET A 53 20.17 15.92 0.46
N ILE A 54 21.30 15.29 0.78
CA ILE A 54 21.81 14.16 -0.01
C ILE A 54 20.77 13.04 -0.06
N GLY A 55 20.12 12.73 1.07
CA GLY A 55 19.04 11.75 1.12
C GLY A 55 17.85 12.11 0.21
N GLN A 56 17.46 13.40 0.17
CA GLN A 56 16.41 13.87 -0.74
C GLN A 56 16.82 13.73 -2.21
N LEU A 57 18.05 14.10 -2.57
CA LEU A 57 18.56 13.93 -3.94
C LEU A 57 18.57 12.47 -4.38
N LEU A 58 19.00 11.55 -3.52
CA LEU A 58 18.93 10.11 -3.79
C LEU A 58 17.48 9.64 -4.00
N MET A 59 16.51 10.16 -3.23
CA MET A 59 15.10 9.86 -3.46
C MET A 59 14.58 10.39 -4.80
N VAL A 60 15.05 11.55 -5.25
CA VAL A 60 14.74 12.09 -6.61
C VAL A 60 15.27 11.14 -7.68
N GLU A 61 16.54 10.76 -7.60
CA GLU A 61 17.14 9.82 -8.56
C GLU A 61 16.40 8.46 -8.57
N GLY A 62 16.06 7.95 -7.40
CA GLY A 62 15.25 6.73 -7.26
C GLY A 62 13.87 6.84 -7.89
N ALA A 63 13.20 8.00 -7.73
CA ALA A 63 11.91 8.26 -8.33
C ALA A 63 12.00 8.41 -9.87
N ILE A 64 13.09 9.01 -10.39
CA ILE A 64 13.37 9.03 -11.84
C ILE A 64 13.54 7.59 -12.34
N ALA A 65 14.35 6.77 -11.68
CA ALA A 65 14.53 5.37 -12.04
C ALA A 65 13.20 4.61 -12.03
N PHE A 66 12.32 4.90 -11.07
CA PHE A 66 11.00 4.29 -10.98
C PHE A 66 10.08 4.67 -12.17
N VAL A 67 10.08 5.95 -12.58
CA VAL A 67 9.39 6.37 -13.80
C VAL A 67 9.95 5.64 -15.03
N LEU A 68 11.28 5.53 -15.14
CA LEU A 68 11.92 4.82 -16.27
C LEU A 68 11.53 3.34 -16.34
N VAL A 69 11.33 2.66 -15.21
CA VAL A 69 10.81 1.29 -15.17
C VAL A 69 9.43 1.22 -15.83
N TYR A 70 8.51 2.12 -15.50
CA TYR A 70 7.17 2.09 -16.10
C TYR A 70 7.16 2.59 -17.55
N VAL A 71 8.01 3.53 -17.93
CA VAL A 71 8.18 3.93 -19.35
C VAL A 71 8.69 2.75 -20.19
N TYR A 72 9.62 1.95 -19.64
CA TYR A 72 10.07 0.73 -20.30
C TYR A 72 8.93 -0.29 -20.46
N LEU A 73 8.12 -0.49 -19.42
CA LEU A 73 6.95 -1.38 -19.47
C LEU A 73 5.92 -0.89 -20.49
N TRP A 74 5.67 0.41 -20.55
CA TRP A 74 4.79 1.04 -21.55
C TRP A 74 5.25 0.81 -22.98
N LYS A 75 6.54 1.00 -23.26
CA LYS A 75 7.11 0.76 -24.59
C LYS A 75 6.94 -0.69 -25.03
N ARG A 76 6.92 -1.63 -24.08
CA ARG A 76 6.75 -3.05 -24.34
C ARG A 76 5.28 -3.46 -24.51
N ALA A 77 4.38 -2.86 -23.73
CA ALA A 77 2.95 -3.14 -23.77
C ALA A 77 2.17 -1.85 -23.38
N PRO A 78 1.70 -1.06 -24.37
CA PRO A 78 1.02 0.21 -24.12
C PRO A 78 -0.43 -0.02 -23.65
N LEU A 79 -0.59 -0.53 -22.44
CA LEU A 79 -1.87 -0.80 -21.81
C LEU A 79 -2.33 0.39 -20.95
N THR A 80 -3.63 0.68 -20.94
CA THR A 80 -4.23 1.73 -20.09
C THR A 80 -3.84 1.58 -18.62
N LEU A 81 -3.69 0.35 -18.13
CA LEU A 81 -3.25 0.07 -16.78
C LEU A 81 -1.82 0.55 -16.52
N VAL A 82 -0.89 0.32 -17.47
CA VAL A 82 0.49 0.79 -17.36
C VAL A 82 0.53 2.32 -17.38
N ALA A 83 -0.33 2.99 -18.16
CA ALA A 83 -0.48 4.45 -18.12
C ALA A 83 -0.89 4.94 -16.71
N THR A 84 -1.81 4.24 -16.06
CA THR A 84 -2.20 4.56 -14.67
C THR A 84 -1.03 4.38 -13.70
N GLN A 85 -0.23 3.34 -13.87
CA GLN A 85 0.98 3.10 -13.06
C GLN A 85 2.07 4.17 -13.31
N ILE A 86 2.19 4.70 -14.53
CA ILE A 86 3.07 5.84 -14.83
C ILE A 86 2.61 7.07 -14.03
N LEU A 87 1.32 7.36 -13.94
CA LEU A 87 0.82 8.49 -13.15
C LEU A 87 1.24 8.39 -11.68
N SER A 88 1.23 7.18 -11.10
CA SER A 88 1.71 7.01 -9.72
C SER A 88 3.20 7.30 -9.57
N ALA A 89 4.02 6.82 -10.50
CA ALA A 89 5.46 7.09 -10.49
C ALA A 89 5.76 8.59 -10.73
N VAL A 90 4.96 9.27 -11.57
CA VAL A 90 5.04 10.73 -11.75
C VAL A 90 4.65 11.46 -10.48
N ALA A 91 3.62 11.01 -9.75
CA ALA A 91 3.27 11.58 -8.45
C ALA A 91 4.41 11.45 -7.43
N ALA A 92 5.07 10.29 -7.38
CA ALA A 92 6.24 10.05 -6.53
C ALA A 92 7.41 10.98 -6.91
N LEU A 93 7.71 11.11 -8.20
CA LEU A 93 8.77 11.99 -8.70
C LEU A 93 8.44 13.46 -8.42
N SER A 94 7.18 13.89 -8.63
CA SER A 94 6.75 15.25 -8.31
C SER A 94 6.91 15.54 -6.81
N ALA A 95 6.49 14.62 -5.94
CA ALA A 95 6.68 14.77 -4.50
C ALA A 95 8.17 14.84 -4.11
N ALA A 96 9.03 14.00 -4.72
CA ALA A 96 10.46 14.02 -4.46
C ALA A 96 11.14 15.33 -4.92
N LEU A 97 10.83 15.80 -6.12
CA LEU A 97 11.38 17.05 -6.65
C LEU A 97 10.91 18.26 -5.84
N LEU A 98 9.62 18.31 -5.54
CA LEU A 98 9.03 19.43 -4.82
C LEU A 98 9.40 19.44 -3.34
N SER A 99 9.84 18.33 -2.76
CA SER A 99 10.38 18.30 -1.40
C SER A 99 11.69 19.09 -1.22
N LEU A 100 12.36 19.45 -2.33
CA LEU A 100 13.52 20.33 -2.32
C LEU A 100 13.14 21.82 -2.18
N LEU A 101 11.87 22.18 -2.44
CA LEU A 101 11.38 23.55 -2.52
C LEU A 101 10.27 23.86 -1.52
N PHE A 102 9.49 22.85 -1.13
CA PHE A 102 8.32 22.99 -0.28
C PHE A 102 8.46 22.14 0.98
N GLU A 103 7.83 22.59 2.04
CA GLU A 103 7.69 21.78 3.26
C GLU A 103 6.91 20.49 2.98
N ASN A 104 7.29 19.42 3.66
CA ASN A 104 6.65 18.10 3.53
C ASN A 104 5.13 18.14 3.78
N SER A 105 4.69 19.06 4.60
CA SER A 105 3.27 19.30 4.89
C SER A 105 2.48 19.63 3.62
N ALA A 106 2.98 20.49 2.75
CA ALA A 106 2.31 20.85 1.50
C ALA A 106 2.25 19.69 0.47
N LEU A 107 3.10 18.67 0.63
CA LEU A 107 3.23 17.56 -0.32
C LEU A 107 2.35 16.35 0.01
N ILE A 108 1.57 16.38 1.09
CA ILE A 108 0.71 15.27 1.49
C ILE A 108 -0.29 14.86 0.39
N PRO A 109 -0.93 15.77 -0.36
CA PRO A 109 -1.77 15.37 -1.48
C PRO A 109 -1.02 14.58 -2.56
N LEU A 110 0.22 14.97 -2.91
CA LEU A 110 1.03 14.25 -3.90
C LEU A 110 1.47 12.86 -3.42
N LEU A 111 1.92 12.76 -2.15
CA LEU A 111 2.27 11.48 -1.53
C LEU A 111 1.05 10.56 -1.40
N SER A 112 -0.11 11.13 -1.07
CA SER A 112 -1.38 10.39 -1.05
C SER A 112 -1.78 9.93 -2.44
N ALA A 113 -1.67 10.79 -3.46
CA ALA A 113 -1.95 10.42 -4.85
C ALA A 113 -1.04 9.28 -5.31
N PHE A 114 0.26 9.34 -5.02
CA PHE A 114 1.20 8.26 -5.30
C PHE A 114 0.68 6.91 -4.76
N LEU A 115 0.37 6.85 -3.47
CA LEU A 115 -0.08 5.59 -2.84
C LEU A 115 -1.44 5.12 -3.35
N ILE A 116 -2.40 6.03 -3.46
CA ILE A 116 -3.76 5.70 -3.90
C ILE A 116 -3.75 5.17 -5.33
N ILE A 117 -3.05 5.84 -6.25
CA ILE A 117 -2.98 5.43 -7.66
C ILE A 117 -2.22 4.11 -7.78
N THR A 118 -1.09 3.94 -7.07
CA THR A 118 -0.32 2.69 -7.09
C THR A 118 -1.18 1.52 -6.65
N ILE A 119 -1.77 1.61 -5.48
CA ILE A 119 -2.56 0.52 -4.90
C ILE A 119 -3.80 0.24 -5.76
N ALA A 120 -4.50 1.28 -6.25
CA ALA A 120 -5.67 1.09 -7.11
C ALA A 120 -5.30 0.43 -8.45
N ALA A 121 -4.14 0.77 -9.03
CA ALA A 121 -3.64 0.13 -10.25
C ALA A 121 -3.23 -1.34 -10.01
N GLU A 122 -2.60 -1.65 -8.88
CA GLU A 122 -2.29 -3.04 -8.49
C GLU A 122 -3.57 -3.86 -8.27
N ARG A 123 -4.58 -3.27 -7.63
CA ARG A 123 -5.90 -3.90 -7.48
C ARG A 123 -6.56 -4.16 -8.83
N ALA A 124 -6.48 -3.21 -9.77
CA ALA A 124 -6.96 -3.38 -11.13
C ALA A 124 -6.23 -4.52 -11.87
N GLU A 125 -4.91 -4.64 -11.70
CA GLU A 125 -4.11 -5.71 -12.28
C GLU A 125 -4.55 -7.10 -11.77
N LEU A 126 -4.74 -7.23 -10.46
CA LEU A 126 -5.14 -8.50 -9.84
C LEU A 126 -6.59 -8.89 -10.14
N ALA A 127 -7.48 -7.93 -10.29
CA ALA A 127 -8.91 -8.14 -10.53
C ALA A 127 -9.31 -8.05 -12.01
N GLN A 128 -8.36 -7.87 -12.94
CA GLN A 128 -8.60 -7.54 -14.35
C GLN A 128 -9.57 -8.50 -15.04
N LEU A 129 -9.49 -9.81 -14.76
CA LEU A 129 -10.38 -10.81 -15.36
C LEU A 129 -11.85 -10.69 -14.90
N SER A 130 -12.10 -10.03 -13.78
CA SER A 130 -13.45 -9.85 -13.21
C SER A 130 -14.03 -8.46 -13.46
N MET A 131 -13.24 -7.54 -14.02
CA MET A 131 -13.62 -6.15 -14.25
C MET A 131 -14.30 -5.96 -15.61
N GLY A 132 -15.24 -5.02 -15.67
CA GLY A 132 -15.83 -4.60 -16.93
C GLY A 132 -14.87 -3.76 -17.78
N PRO A 133 -15.16 -3.61 -19.10
CA PRO A 133 -14.24 -2.97 -20.06
C PRO A 133 -13.97 -1.48 -19.77
N ARG A 134 -14.86 -0.81 -19.04
CA ARG A 134 -14.73 0.60 -18.65
C ARG A 134 -13.98 0.82 -17.34
N ALA A 135 -13.72 -0.23 -16.54
CA ALA A 135 -13.14 -0.09 -15.21
C ALA A 135 -11.75 0.57 -15.26
N VAL A 136 -10.82 0.05 -16.08
CA VAL A 136 -9.45 0.58 -16.17
C VAL A 136 -9.40 1.99 -16.81
N PRO A 137 -10.12 2.30 -17.89
CA PRO A 137 -10.22 3.67 -18.39
C PRO A 137 -10.78 4.67 -17.38
N THR A 138 -11.78 4.28 -16.58
CA THR A 138 -12.31 5.13 -15.49
C THR A 138 -11.25 5.37 -14.42
N LEU A 139 -10.49 4.34 -14.04
CA LEU A 139 -9.40 4.48 -13.08
C LEU A 139 -8.32 5.45 -13.62
N LEU A 140 -7.93 5.35 -14.89
CA LEU A 140 -6.97 6.28 -15.48
C LEU A 140 -7.47 7.72 -15.41
N ALA A 141 -8.73 7.97 -15.79
CA ALA A 141 -9.31 9.32 -15.78
C ALA A 141 -9.37 9.90 -14.34
N THR A 142 -9.82 9.11 -13.37
CA THR A 142 -9.90 9.54 -11.97
C THR A 142 -8.53 9.71 -11.33
N SER A 143 -7.55 8.87 -11.68
CA SER A 143 -6.15 9.01 -11.25
C SER A 143 -5.49 10.27 -11.84
N SER A 144 -5.78 10.59 -13.09
CA SER A 144 -5.32 11.83 -13.72
C SER A 144 -5.90 13.06 -13.00
N ALA A 145 -7.19 13.05 -12.68
CA ALA A 145 -7.83 14.11 -11.90
C ALA A 145 -7.22 14.22 -10.49
N LEU A 146 -7.00 13.09 -9.82
CA LEU A 146 -6.39 13.07 -8.49
C LEU A 146 -5.00 13.71 -8.50
N LEU A 147 -4.13 13.34 -9.44
CA LEU A 147 -2.79 13.93 -9.60
C LEU A 147 -2.85 15.42 -9.95
N THR A 148 -3.75 15.80 -10.84
CA THR A 148 -3.96 17.22 -11.22
C THR A 148 -4.34 18.06 -10.00
N PHE A 149 -5.30 17.61 -9.20
CA PHE A 149 -5.74 18.35 -8.02
C PHE A 149 -4.70 18.29 -6.88
N ALA A 150 -3.95 17.20 -6.75
CA ALA A 150 -2.81 17.13 -5.83
C ALA A 150 -1.73 18.15 -6.17
N THR A 151 -1.43 18.35 -7.46
CA THR A 151 -0.46 19.37 -7.90
C THR A 151 -1.05 20.78 -7.77
N ALA A 152 -2.33 20.97 -8.14
CA ALA A 152 -3.00 22.25 -8.04
C ALA A 152 -3.13 22.74 -6.57
N SER A 153 -3.14 21.84 -5.58
CA SER A 153 -3.21 22.21 -4.17
C SER A 153 -2.02 23.03 -3.68
N LEU A 154 -0.89 22.99 -4.38
CA LEU A 154 0.26 23.85 -4.10
C LEU A 154 0.00 25.32 -4.45
N LEU A 155 -0.86 25.59 -5.45
CA LEU A 155 -1.22 26.93 -5.91
C LEU A 155 -2.52 27.42 -5.25
N TRP A 156 -3.49 26.54 -5.10
CA TRP A 156 -4.81 26.82 -4.54
C TRP A 156 -5.13 25.81 -3.42
N PRO A 157 -4.55 25.96 -2.22
CA PRO A 157 -4.59 24.93 -1.18
C PRO A 157 -5.99 24.42 -0.86
N ILE A 158 -6.95 25.31 -0.56
CA ILE A 158 -8.29 24.91 -0.11
C ILE A 158 -9.16 24.37 -1.27
N PRO A 159 -9.39 25.07 -2.38
CA PRO A 159 -10.29 24.59 -3.42
C PRO A 159 -9.74 23.35 -4.14
N ALA A 160 -8.43 23.29 -4.39
CA ALA A 160 -7.83 22.13 -5.04
C ALA A 160 -7.78 20.90 -4.12
N SER A 161 -7.54 21.07 -2.81
CA SER A 161 -7.62 19.96 -1.86
C SER A 161 -9.04 19.41 -1.70
N ARG A 162 -10.07 20.24 -1.79
CA ARG A 162 -11.46 19.78 -1.84
C ARG A 162 -11.73 18.97 -3.10
N ALA A 163 -11.27 19.45 -4.26
CA ALA A 163 -11.37 18.72 -5.52
C ALA A 163 -10.57 17.40 -5.51
N PHE A 164 -9.39 17.40 -4.86
CA PHE A 164 -8.62 16.19 -4.59
C PHE A 164 -9.44 15.17 -3.79
N GLY A 165 -10.14 15.61 -2.75
CA GLY A 165 -11.04 14.77 -1.95
C GLY A 165 -12.15 14.16 -2.81
N VAL A 166 -12.75 14.90 -3.75
CA VAL A 166 -13.75 14.36 -4.68
C VAL A 166 -13.16 13.28 -5.57
N ALA A 167 -11.97 13.50 -6.13
CA ALA A 167 -11.28 12.51 -6.96
C ALA A 167 -10.91 11.26 -6.14
N GLN A 168 -10.42 11.43 -4.90
CA GLN A 168 -10.14 10.34 -3.97
C GLN A 168 -11.40 9.53 -3.65
N LEU A 169 -12.52 10.18 -3.38
CA LEU A 169 -13.80 9.53 -3.12
C LEU A 169 -14.27 8.70 -4.32
N THR A 170 -14.09 9.23 -5.52
CA THR A 170 -14.44 8.54 -6.77
C THR A 170 -13.61 7.25 -6.92
N ILE A 171 -12.30 7.29 -6.63
CA ILE A 171 -11.45 6.09 -6.65
C ILE A 171 -11.87 5.10 -5.55
N ALA A 172 -12.21 5.57 -4.35
CA ALA A 172 -12.67 4.70 -3.27
C ALA A 172 -13.98 3.97 -3.65
N PHE A 173 -14.92 4.64 -4.28
CA PHE A 173 -16.14 4.01 -4.79
C PHE A 173 -15.86 3.08 -5.98
N TRP A 174 -14.91 3.43 -6.84
CA TRP A 174 -14.47 2.54 -7.91
C TRP A 174 -13.90 1.23 -7.33
N LEU A 175 -13.02 1.30 -6.32
CA LEU A 175 -12.49 0.14 -5.61
C LEU A 175 -13.61 -0.70 -4.98
N LEU A 176 -14.58 -0.08 -4.32
CA LEU A 176 -15.72 -0.80 -3.74
C LEU A 176 -16.58 -1.50 -4.79
N LYS A 177 -16.73 -0.92 -5.98
CA LYS A 177 -17.58 -1.45 -7.05
C LYS A 177 -16.89 -2.55 -7.86
N ASP A 178 -15.68 -2.28 -8.33
CA ASP A 178 -15.03 -3.07 -9.39
C ASP A 178 -14.00 -4.08 -8.84
N ASP A 179 -13.53 -3.92 -7.58
CA ASP A 179 -12.64 -4.88 -6.94
C ASP A 179 -13.40 -6.05 -6.27
N VAL A 180 -12.67 -7.11 -5.95
CA VAL A 180 -13.18 -8.44 -5.56
C VAL A 180 -13.61 -8.58 -4.08
N PRO A 181 -13.19 -7.74 -3.10
CA PRO A 181 -13.34 -8.06 -1.67
C PRO A 181 -14.79 -8.28 -1.23
N ARG A 182 -15.77 -7.59 -1.83
CA ARG A 182 -17.19 -7.78 -1.52
C ARG A 182 -17.69 -9.21 -1.79
N ARG A 183 -17.09 -9.90 -2.76
CA ARG A 183 -17.42 -11.29 -3.10
C ARG A 183 -16.72 -12.27 -2.15
N LEU A 184 -15.54 -11.90 -1.63
CA LEU A 184 -14.72 -12.74 -0.76
C LEU A 184 -15.06 -12.65 0.72
N ILE A 185 -15.91 -11.72 1.14
CA ILE A 185 -16.26 -11.51 2.56
C ILE A 185 -16.92 -12.75 3.20
N ARG A 186 -17.62 -13.57 2.40
CA ARG A 186 -18.27 -14.82 2.83
C ARG A 186 -17.36 -16.04 2.74
N SER A 187 -16.13 -15.89 2.25
CA SER A 187 -15.14 -16.96 2.16
C SER A 187 -14.52 -17.27 3.54
N THR A 188 -13.56 -18.18 3.59
CA THR A 188 -12.87 -18.59 4.82
C THR A 188 -11.36 -18.35 4.72
N GLY A 189 -10.67 -18.38 5.84
CA GLY A 189 -9.22 -18.32 5.91
C GLY A 189 -8.65 -17.01 5.35
N LEU A 190 -7.59 -17.13 4.54
CA LEU A 190 -6.87 -16.00 3.97
C LEU A 190 -7.79 -15.08 3.13
N HIS A 191 -8.64 -15.64 2.29
CA HIS A 191 -9.51 -14.84 1.42
C HIS A 191 -10.44 -13.91 2.22
N ARG A 192 -11.01 -14.41 3.33
CA ARG A 192 -11.82 -13.60 4.24
C ARG A 192 -11.00 -12.51 4.92
N PHE A 193 -9.81 -12.85 5.43
CA PHE A 193 -8.90 -11.88 6.04
C PHE A 193 -8.55 -10.75 5.06
N THR A 194 -8.09 -11.11 3.85
CA THR A 194 -7.78 -10.14 2.78
C THR A 194 -8.99 -9.26 2.45
N ALA A 195 -10.20 -9.84 2.33
CA ALA A 195 -11.40 -9.08 2.03
C ALA A 195 -11.70 -8.01 3.10
N PHE A 196 -11.61 -8.36 4.39
CA PHE A 196 -11.83 -7.40 5.47
C PHE A 196 -10.74 -6.32 5.52
N ALA A 197 -9.48 -6.69 5.34
CA ALA A 197 -8.39 -5.72 5.33
C ALA A 197 -8.56 -4.70 4.18
N LEU A 198 -8.94 -5.16 2.97
CA LEU A 198 -9.25 -4.30 1.83
C LEU A 198 -10.43 -3.37 2.12
N LEU A 199 -11.55 -3.90 2.63
CA LEU A 199 -12.75 -3.11 2.89
C LEU A 199 -12.52 -2.06 3.98
N PHE A 200 -11.78 -2.37 5.04
CA PHE A 200 -11.38 -1.38 6.04
C PHE A 200 -10.50 -0.30 5.45
N GLY A 201 -9.54 -0.67 4.58
CA GLY A 201 -8.73 0.30 3.85
C GLY A 201 -9.58 1.24 2.99
N TYR A 202 -10.58 0.73 2.26
CA TYR A 202 -11.48 1.56 1.45
C TYR A 202 -12.37 2.46 2.31
N LEU A 203 -12.81 1.98 3.47
CA LEU A 203 -13.55 2.81 4.43
C LEU A 203 -12.71 4.01 4.90
N TRP A 204 -11.45 3.78 5.28
CA TRP A 204 -10.56 4.86 5.68
C TRP A 204 -10.23 5.81 4.53
N LEU A 205 -10.13 5.30 3.31
CA LEU A 205 -9.96 6.15 2.13
C LEU A 205 -11.16 7.08 1.92
N ILE A 206 -12.39 6.59 2.18
CA ILE A 206 -13.62 7.40 2.15
C ILE A 206 -13.60 8.46 3.26
N VAL A 207 -13.26 8.10 4.50
CA VAL A 207 -13.17 9.04 5.63
C VAL A 207 -12.19 10.17 5.30
N GLY A 208 -10.99 9.84 4.80
CA GLY A 208 -10.01 10.84 4.37
C GLY A 208 -10.53 11.73 3.25
N ALA A 209 -11.21 11.15 2.24
CA ALA A 209 -11.79 11.89 1.13
C ALA A 209 -12.86 12.90 1.61
N LEU A 210 -13.76 12.48 2.49
CA LEU A 210 -14.78 13.35 3.07
C LEU A 210 -14.16 14.47 3.90
N THR A 211 -13.10 14.17 4.65
CA THR A 211 -12.36 15.20 5.40
C THR A 211 -11.75 16.22 4.45
N TRP A 212 -11.09 15.81 3.35
CA TRP A 212 -10.59 16.74 2.33
C TRP A 212 -11.69 17.62 1.73
N ILE A 213 -12.85 17.04 1.38
CA ILE A 213 -13.98 17.76 0.77
C ILE A 213 -14.53 18.84 1.70
N VAL A 214 -14.74 18.49 2.97
CA VAL A 214 -15.36 19.40 3.95
C VAL A 214 -14.39 20.49 4.38
N THR A 215 -13.15 20.12 4.73
CA THR A 215 -12.21 21.02 5.40
C THR A 215 -11.16 21.63 4.49
N GLY A 216 -10.87 20.99 3.34
CA GLY A 216 -9.74 21.35 2.49
C GLY A 216 -8.39 20.94 3.07
N GLY A 217 -8.34 20.15 4.18
CA GLY A 217 -7.12 19.59 4.76
C GLY A 217 -6.06 20.63 5.14
N GLN A 218 -6.47 21.72 5.79
CA GLN A 218 -5.56 22.81 6.13
C GLN A 218 -4.48 22.35 7.11
N VAL A 219 -3.22 22.64 6.76
CA VAL A 219 -2.06 22.37 7.61
C VAL A 219 -2.23 23.07 8.98
N GLY A 220 -1.83 22.39 10.06
CA GLY A 220 -1.94 22.91 11.42
C GLY A 220 -3.34 22.78 12.04
N THR A 221 -4.31 22.18 11.35
CA THR A 221 -5.62 21.85 11.92
C THR A 221 -5.71 20.38 12.32
N VAL A 222 -6.64 20.06 13.22
CA VAL A 222 -6.98 18.68 13.62
C VAL A 222 -7.31 17.79 12.41
N TYR A 223 -7.96 18.36 11.41
CA TYR A 223 -8.36 17.64 10.18
C TYR A 223 -7.18 17.23 9.31
N TYR A 224 -6.03 17.91 9.44
CA TYR A 224 -4.82 17.54 8.72
C TYR A 224 -4.23 16.21 9.21
N ASP A 225 -4.24 15.97 10.52
CA ASP A 225 -3.85 14.68 11.10
C ASP A 225 -4.77 13.56 10.61
N VAL A 226 -6.07 13.81 10.52
CA VAL A 226 -7.06 12.84 10.01
C VAL A 226 -6.75 12.44 8.57
N VAL A 227 -6.52 13.39 7.64
CA VAL A 227 -6.27 13.05 6.23
C VAL A 227 -4.97 12.29 6.04
N ILE A 228 -3.95 12.55 6.85
CA ILE A 228 -2.70 11.79 6.82
C ILE A 228 -2.95 10.35 7.29
N HIS A 229 -3.50 10.18 8.49
CA HIS A 229 -3.60 8.86 9.09
C HIS A 229 -4.61 7.95 8.40
N THR A 230 -5.69 8.49 7.84
CA THR A 230 -6.65 7.68 7.07
C THR A 230 -6.03 7.11 5.78
N VAL A 231 -5.17 7.84 5.09
CA VAL A 231 -4.50 7.35 3.88
C VAL A 231 -3.29 6.47 4.22
N PHE A 232 -2.36 6.99 5.04
CA PHE A 232 -1.07 6.31 5.25
C PHE A 232 -1.16 5.13 6.23
N VAL A 233 -2.02 5.20 7.23
CA VAL A 233 -2.23 4.12 8.21
C VAL A 233 -3.47 3.30 7.85
N GLY A 234 -4.62 3.95 7.69
CA GLY A 234 -5.89 3.27 7.43
C GLY A 234 -5.92 2.54 6.10
N PHE A 235 -5.55 3.21 5.01
CA PHE A 235 -5.59 2.61 3.69
C PHE A 235 -4.30 1.84 3.39
N ALA A 236 -3.12 2.48 3.41
CA ALA A 236 -1.90 1.84 2.94
C ALA A 236 -1.45 0.66 3.81
N ILE A 237 -1.47 0.77 5.16
CA ILE A 237 -1.08 -0.36 6.03
C ILE A 237 -2.11 -1.50 5.95
N ALA A 238 -3.41 -1.20 5.86
CA ALA A 238 -4.42 -2.25 5.66
C ALA A 238 -4.19 -2.99 4.32
N MET A 239 -3.80 -2.28 3.25
CA MET A 239 -3.41 -2.91 1.98
C MET A 239 -2.18 -3.79 2.11
N ILE A 240 -1.15 -3.33 2.83
CA ILE A 240 0.04 -4.16 3.12
C ILE A 240 -0.36 -5.42 3.90
N MET A 241 -1.22 -5.30 4.92
CA MET A 241 -1.72 -6.46 5.67
C MET A 241 -2.50 -7.44 4.79
N ALA A 242 -3.32 -6.93 3.87
CA ALA A 242 -4.09 -7.75 2.94
C ALA A 242 -3.21 -8.54 1.97
N HIS A 243 -2.11 -7.95 1.51
CA HIS A 243 -1.28 -8.49 0.43
C HIS A 243 -0.04 -9.23 0.93
N ALA A 244 0.42 -8.98 2.15
CA ALA A 244 1.65 -9.57 2.69
C ALA A 244 1.73 -11.10 2.53
N PRO A 245 0.69 -11.90 2.82
CA PRO A 245 0.75 -13.35 2.64
C PRO A 245 0.89 -13.79 1.17
N VAL A 246 0.65 -12.91 0.21
CA VAL A 246 0.75 -13.17 -1.23
C VAL A 246 2.04 -12.59 -1.81
N ILE A 247 2.36 -11.34 -1.48
CA ILE A 247 3.50 -10.61 -2.04
C ILE A 247 4.82 -11.07 -1.42
N PHE A 248 4.90 -11.26 -0.10
CA PHE A 248 6.15 -11.70 0.54
C PHE A 248 6.70 -13.01 -0.02
N PRO A 249 5.90 -14.07 -0.26
CA PRO A 249 6.39 -15.26 -0.95
C PRO A 249 6.93 -15.00 -2.34
N ALA A 250 6.27 -14.11 -3.10
CA ALA A 250 6.70 -13.78 -4.46
C ALA A 250 8.02 -13.00 -4.49
N VAL A 251 8.23 -12.10 -3.52
CA VAL A 251 9.41 -11.24 -3.43
C VAL A 251 10.58 -11.93 -2.73
N MET A 252 10.34 -12.62 -1.62
CA MET A 252 11.39 -13.19 -0.77
C MET A 252 11.61 -14.70 -1.01
N GLY A 253 10.76 -15.36 -1.80
CA GLY A 253 10.83 -16.80 -2.01
C GLY A 253 10.48 -17.65 -0.78
N VAL A 254 9.95 -17.02 0.29
CA VAL A 254 9.64 -17.66 1.58
C VAL A 254 8.14 -17.69 1.78
N PRO A 255 7.50 -18.87 1.95
CA PRO A 255 6.06 -18.94 2.14
C PRO A 255 5.61 -18.30 3.46
N VAL A 256 4.59 -17.47 3.40
CA VAL A 256 3.91 -16.86 4.56
C VAL A 256 2.51 -17.48 4.69
N PRO A 257 2.37 -18.62 5.38
CA PRO A 257 1.07 -19.24 5.54
C PRO A 257 0.15 -18.37 6.38
N TYR A 258 -1.10 -18.24 5.95
CA TYR A 258 -2.12 -17.55 6.74
C TYR A 258 -2.28 -18.21 8.12
N ARG A 259 -2.42 -17.36 9.15
CA ARG A 259 -2.69 -17.74 10.53
C ARG A 259 -3.78 -16.84 11.11
N SER A 260 -4.68 -17.40 11.90
CA SER A 260 -5.81 -16.67 12.50
C SER A 260 -5.38 -15.50 13.41
N PHE A 261 -4.19 -15.59 14.03
CA PHE A 261 -3.69 -14.48 14.86
C PHE A 261 -3.37 -13.20 14.05
N MET A 262 -3.30 -13.25 12.71
CA MET A 262 -3.16 -12.05 11.86
C MET A 262 -4.36 -11.10 11.96
N TRP A 263 -5.50 -11.58 12.47
CA TRP A 263 -6.65 -10.70 12.74
C TRP A 263 -6.39 -9.71 13.88
N VAL A 264 -5.57 -10.08 14.86
CA VAL A 264 -5.28 -9.21 16.02
C VAL A 264 -4.70 -7.87 15.57
N PRO A 265 -3.58 -7.81 14.82
CA PRO A 265 -3.06 -6.54 14.37
C PRO A 265 -4.01 -5.77 13.44
N LEU A 266 -4.81 -6.44 12.61
CA LEU A 266 -5.79 -5.78 11.77
C LEU A 266 -6.89 -5.08 12.59
N VAL A 267 -7.43 -5.75 13.61
CA VAL A 267 -8.44 -5.18 14.51
C VAL A 267 -7.84 -4.03 15.31
N LEU A 268 -6.65 -4.20 15.88
CA LEU A 268 -5.97 -3.15 16.65
C LEU A 268 -5.66 -1.92 15.79
N LEU A 269 -5.25 -2.11 14.52
CA LEU A 269 -5.01 -1.01 13.59
C LEU A 269 -6.28 -0.15 13.42
N ASN A 270 -7.40 -0.81 13.15
CA ASN A 270 -8.67 -0.10 12.92
C ASN A 270 -9.24 0.56 14.19
N LEU A 271 -9.13 -0.10 15.34
CA LEU A 271 -9.53 0.47 16.62
C LEU A 271 -8.66 1.67 16.99
N GLY A 272 -7.33 1.52 16.87
CA GLY A 272 -6.39 2.60 17.16
C GLY A 272 -6.61 3.82 16.26
N LEU A 273 -6.85 3.57 14.96
CA LEU A 273 -7.13 4.66 14.03
C LEU A 273 -8.48 5.33 14.30
N ALA A 274 -9.52 4.55 14.64
CA ALA A 274 -10.80 5.11 15.05
C ALA A 274 -10.64 5.99 16.30
N MET A 275 -9.94 5.51 17.33
CA MET A 275 -9.65 6.29 18.52
C MET A 275 -8.86 7.57 18.19
N ARG A 276 -7.88 7.49 17.29
CA ARG A 276 -7.10 8.65 16.87
C ARG A 276 -7.97 9.68 16.16
N VAL A 277 -8.77 9.27 15.18
CA VAL A 277 -9.64 10.15 14.39
C VAL A 277 -10.74 10.77 15.27
N PHE A 278 -11.42 9.97 16.10
CA PHE A 278 -12.44 10.50 17.02
C PHE A 278 -11.81 11.36 18.11
N GLY A 279 -10.67 10.94 18.69
CA GLY A 279 -9.96 11.73 19.68
C GLY A 279 -9.54 13.09 19.14
N GLU A 280 -9.01 13.14 17.91
CA GLU A 280 -8.61 14.39 17.25
C GLU A 280 -9.80 15.35 17.05
N ILE A 281 -10.96 14.82 16.64
CA ILE A 281 -12.16 15.64 16.36
C ILE A 281 -12.86 16.13 17.64
N PHE A 282 -12.95 15.29 18.67
CA PHE A 282 -13.77 15.57 19.87
C PHE A 282 -12.97 16.02 21.09
N ASP A 283 -11.71 15.64 21.21
CA ASP A 283 -10.83 15.88 22.37
C ASP A 283 -9.51 16.57 21.97
N GLY A 284 -9.38 16.94 20.69
CA GLY A 284 -8.12 17.44 20.16
C GLY A 284 -7.02 16.38 20.30
N GLN A 285 -5.80 16.83 20.69
CA GLN A 285 -4.68 15.90 20.91
C GLN A 285 -4.66 15.33 22.34
N GLY A 286 -5.84 15.02 22.87
CA GLY A 286 -6.04 14.50 24.23
C GLY A 286 -5.66 13.02 24.38
N THR A 287 -6.12 12.44 25.50
CA THR A 287 -5.75 11.08 25.91
C THR A 287 -6.21 10.02 24.92
N ILE A 288 -7.41 10.17 24.35
CA ILE A 288 -7.96 9.20 23.37
C ILE A 288 -7.11 9.18 22.10
N TRP A 289 -6.73 10.34 21.58
CA TRP A 289 -5.85 10.48 20.42
C TRP A 289 -4.48 9.82 20.64
N GLN A 290 -3.87 10.06 21.81
CA GLN A 290 -2.56 9.47 22.18
C GLN A 290 -2.63 7.94 22.23
N HIS A 291 -3.63 7.38 22.93
CA HIS A 291 -3.82 5.93 23.00
C HIS A 291 -4.10 5.32 21.62
N GLY A 292 -4.86 6.00 20.77
CA GLY A 292 -5.07 5.60 19.38
C GLY A 292 -3.77 5.48 18.60
N GLY A 293 -2.87 6.47 18.75
CA GLY A 293 -1.54 6.45 18.14
C GLY A 293 -0.66 5.30 18.64
N ILE A 294 -0.61 5.07 19.96
CA ILE A 294 0.12 3.95 20.56
C ILE A 294 -0.42 2.63 20.04
N LEU A 295 -1.74 2.48 19.98
CA LEU A 295 -2.38 1.24 19.50
C LEU A 295 -2.04 0.95 18.03
N ASN A 296 -1.95 2.00 17.19
CA ASN A 296 -1.51 1.86 15.79
C ASN A 296 -0.06 1.39 15.68
N ILE A 297 0.85 1.93 16.49
CA ILE A 297 2.25 1.48 16.54
C ILE A 297 2.30 -0.01 16.96
N VAL A 298 1.61 -0.36 18.03
CA VAL A 298 1.52 -1.75 18.52
C VAL A 298 0.95 -2.67 17.43
N ALA A 299 -0.09 -2.25 16.72
CA ALA A 299 -0.69 -3.03 15.63
C ALA A 299 0.31 -3.32 14.50
N VAL A 300 1.09 -2.32 14.07
CA VAL A 300 2.11 -2.50 13.02
C VAL A 300 3.22 -3.43 13.48
N LEU A 301 3.71 -3.29 14.72
CA LEU A 301 4.73 -4.17 15.28
C LEU A 301 4.22 -5.61 15.43
N LEU A 302 3.00 -5.80 15.92
CA LEU A 302 2.38 -7.12 16.03
C LEU A 302 2.14 -7.75 14.65
N PHE A 303 1.83 -6.96 13.63
CA PHE A 303 1.71 -7.46 12.27
C PHE A 303 3.06 -7.99 11.76
N LEU A 304 4.13 -7.23 11.92
CA LEU A 304 5.49 -7.67 11.56
C LEU A 304 5.86 -8.97 12.28
N LEU A 305 5.64 -9.04 13.59
CA LEU A 305 5.88 -10.25 14.38
C LEU A 305 5.01 -11.42 13.92
N SER A 306 3.76 -11.15 13.52
CA SER A 306 2.84 -12.16 12.98
C SER A 306 3.36 -12.77 11.68
N VAL A 307 3.89 -11.94 10.79
CA VAL A 307 4.48 -12.40 9.52
C VAL A 307 5.72 -13.26 9.80
N ILE A 308 6.63 -12.80 10.67
CA ILE A 308 7.82 -13.56 11.08
C ILE A 308 7.42 -14.90 11.71
N ALA A 309 6.49 -14.89 12.64
CA ALA A 309 5.98 -16.10 13.29
C ALA A 309 5.36 -17.09 12.29
N ALA A 310 4.60 -16.58 11.30
CA ALA A 310 4.02 -17.41 10.26
C ALA A 310 5.10 -18.08 9.39
N VAL A 311 6.16 -17.36 9.02
CA VAL A 311 7.31 -17.91 8.27
C VAL A 311 8.02 -18.99 9.09
N VAL A 312 8.38 -18.71 10.35
CA VAL A 312 9.12 -19.64 11.21
C VAL A 312 8.32 -20.91 11.48
N THR A 313 7.01 -20.77 11.75
CA THR A 313 6.13 -21.91 12.03
C THR A 313 5.72 -22.67 10.77
N GLY A 314 5.66 -22.01 9.63
CA GLY A 314 5.31 -22.61 8.34
C GLY A 314 6.42 -23.50 7.77
N ASN A 315 7.68 -23.18 8.04
CA ASN A 315 8.84 -23.94 7.58
C ASN A 315 9.14 -25.18 8.42
N ARG A 316 8.43 -25.44 9.51
CA ARG A 316 8.57 -26.69 10.27
C ARG A 316 8.04 -27.84 9.42
N LYS A 317 8.94 -28.69 8.88
CA LYS A 317 8.61 -29.95 8.19
C LYS A 317 7.65 -30.77 9.08
N PRO A 318 6.56 -31.34 8.52
CA PRO A 318 5.66 -32.19 9.30
C PRO A 318 6.48 -33.28 9.96
N SER A 319 6.27 -33.44 11.27
CA SER A 319 6.95 -34.44 12.09
C SER A 319 6.87 -35.82 11.40
N ARG A 320 7.95 -36.59 11.44
CA ARG A 320 8.08 -37.95 10.86
C ARG A 320 6.89 -38.86 11.23
N LYS A 321 6.22 -38.59 12.34
CA LYS A 321 5.03 -39.30 12.83
C LYS A 321 3.80 -39.16 11.90
N ASN A 322 3.55 -37.97 11.36
CA ASN A 322 2.43 -37.75 10.44
C ASN A 322 2.68 -38.35 9.04
N ARG A 323 3.94 -38.48 8.62
CA ARG A 323 4.28 -39.12 7.35
C ARG A 323 3.99 -40.63 7.34
N LYS A 324 4.09 -41.31 8.52
CA LYS A 324 3.74 -42.73 8.66
C LYS A 324 2.23 -42.96 8.60
N VAL A 325 1.42 -42.06 9.21
CA VAL A 325 -0.04 -42.17 9.19
C VAL A 325 -0.61 -41.96 7.76
N THR A 326 -0.06 -40.98 7.04
CA THR A 326 -0.50 -40.69 5.66
C THR A 326 -0.11 -41.83 4.68
N ARG A 327 1.10 -42.41 4.84
CA ARG A 327 1.51 -43.57 4.06
C ARG A 327 0.71 -44.83 4.40
N GLY A 328 0.37 -45.05 5.67
CA GLY A 328 -0.51 -46.15 6.08
C GLY A 328 -1.91 -46.06 5.47
N ARG A 329 -2.52 -44.85 5.50
CA ARG A 329 -3.83 -44.62 4.85
C ARG A 329 -3.80 -44.80 3.32
N ALA A 330 -2.73 -44.32 2.66
CA ALA A 330 -2.59 -44.48 1.22
C ALA A 330 -2.42 -45.95 0.81
N ALA A 331 -1.70 -46.74 1.63
CA ALA A 331 -1.52 -48.18 1.39
C ALA A 331 -2.82 -48.99 1.57
N VAL A 332 -3.65 -48.62 2.57
CA VAL A 332 -4.97 -49.25 2.79
C VAL A 332 -5.93 -48.96 1.63
N VAL A 333 -5.97 -47.72 1.16
CA VAL A 333 -6.83 -47.32 0.01
C VAL A 333 -6.38 -47.99 -1.30
N ALA A 334 -5.06 -48.21 -1.46
CA ALA A 334 -4.52 -48.93 -2.65
C ALA A 334 -4.84 -50.42 -2.62
N ALA A 335 -4.83 -51.03 -1.42
CA ALA A 335 -5.19 -52.44 -1.27
C ALA A 335 -6.71 -52.69 -1.52
N GLU A 336 -7.59 -51.81 -1.11
CA GLU A 336 -9.01 -51.91 -1.37
C GLU A 336 -9.42 -51.72 -2.85
N LYS A 337 -8.60 -50.99 -3.65
CA LYS A 337 -8.82 -50.83 -5.08
C LYS A 337 -8.27 -51.98 -5.96
N GLY A 338 -7.39 -52.82 -5.41
CA GLY A 338 -6.81 -53.96 -6.11
C GLY A 338 -7.60 -55.28 -5.98
N THR A 339 -8.69 -55.26 -5.21
CA THR A 339 -9.57 -56.41 -4.96
C THR A 339 -10.96 -56.27 -5.59
N ARG A 340 -11.12 -55.41 -6.56
CA ARG A 340 -12.34 -55.31 -7.36
C ARG A 340 -12.07 -55.57 -8.86
#